data_1010c51acbb1da15dc749fa4903f70fa
#
_entry.id   1010c51acbb1da15dc749fa4903f70fa
#
_cell.length_a   1.000
_cell.length_b   1.000
_cell.length_c   1.000
_cell.angle_alpha   90.00
_cell.angle_beta   90.00
_cell.angle_gamma   90.00
#
_symmetry.space_group_name_H-M   'P 1'
#
loop_
_entity.id
_entity.type
_entity.pdbx_description
1 polymer ?
#
loop_
_entity_poly.entity_id
_entity_poly.type
_entity_poly.pdbx_seq_one_letter_code
_entity_poly.pdbx_strand_id
1 'polypeptide(L)'
;MSVHFFYAQTSTIPEQKTQLGFGQIDFLSIKMPDGEENMDYTGLHYNLKLNDWSYAGVGLYGAVGGIRGGFFTLGVNAGIQQKITDKLFVDAGLHFGGGGGKSAPDGGGAFILPHLNLGYDFKHFSATAGYSYVDFFDGGTINSSQFNVAVQIPLSFKIADFKERENSFSIDDLKTSSWNALSNRISLLMHLNNAYVTKGSYEGNTIRLAGFELNSYITDDIFFFVRADGAYHGIKAGYMDVFLGGGYHLSMNKNRTNILAKFGVGAGGGGGVDTKGGFLIYPDLSIEQKLFGNVYASVNKGYMMSPNSHFVSSTYGLGLKYYVDRDGIFSEREDLEFSEGKFKGFETIIKQDLYLNAARDDGFNQNMHQISLQLNFFLNKYLYAAGQTSFADFGGAGAYAEGIVGLGAQSNEFFNEKTSIFVQVLGGAAGGGGISTGQGLIVKPSIGVNQKLTNKLSLRLGAGYVKAKGGNLSNTQLNLGISYRFTFLSVKNL
;
A
#
# COMPACT_ATOMS: atom_id res chain seq x y z
N MET A 1 -3.79 -7.82 56.20
CA MET A 1 -2.59 -8.19 55.47
C MET A 1 -3.04 -8.99 54.25
N SER A 2 -3.29 -8.31 53.11
CA SER A 2 -3.75 -8.96 51.86
C SER A 2 -2.54 -9.37 51.04
N VAL A 3 -2.33 -10.67 50.90
CA VAL A 3 -1.29 -11.23 50.07
C VAL A 3 -1.85 -11.27 48.64
N HIS A 4 -1.41 -10.35 47.80
CA HIS A 4 -1.64 -10.42 46.33
C HIS A 4 -0.69 -11.46 45.74
N PHE A 5 -1.20 -12.64 45.43
CA PHE A 5 -0.51 -13.61 44.57
C PHE A 5 -0.47 -13.04 43.15
N PHE A 6 0.68 -12.54 42.76
CA PHE A 6 0.98 -12.35 41.35
C PHE A 6 1.17 -13.75 40.73
N TYR A 7 0.15 -14.24 40.03
CA TYR A 7 0.34 -15.34 39.12
C TYR A 7 1.14 -14.75 37.94
N ALA A 8 2.43 -15.07 37.90
CA ALA A 8 3.19 -14.93 36.63
C ALA A 8 2.56 -15.93 35.66
N GLN A 9 1.72 -15.47 34.76
CA GLN A 9 1.35 -16.24 33.58
C GLN A 9 2.64 -16.45 32.79
N THR A 10 3.20 -17.66 32.83
CA THR A 10 4.21 -18.09 31.89
C THR A 10 3.53 -18.12 30.52
N SER A 11 3.64 -17.02 29.78
CA SER A 11 3.16 -16.96 28.41
C SER A 11 3.97 -17.96 27.59
N THR A 12 3.32 -18.97 27.04
CA THR A 12 3.96 -19.88 26.09
C THR A 12 4.28 -19.13 24.82
N ILE A 13 5.47 -19.38 24.25
CA ILE A 13 5.89 -18.75 22.99
C ILE A 13 4.88 -19.12 21.90
N PRO A 14 4.33 -18.13 21.16
CA PRO A 14 3.35 -18.38 20.12
C PRO A 14 3.90 -19.28 19.02
N GLU A 15 3.09 -20.24 18.58
CA GLU A 15 3.43 -21.08 17.44
C GLU A 15 3.53 -20.27 16.15
N GLN A 16 4.58 -20.48 15.39
CA GLN A 16 4.77 -19.87 14.08
C GLN A 16 3.88 -20.53 13.04
N LYS A 17 3.12 -19.73 12.30
CA LYS A 17 2.34 -20.15 11.14
C LYS A 17 2.90 -19.46 9.90
N THR A 18 2.96 -20.16 8.78
CA THR A 18 3.37 -19.56 7.49
C THR A 18 2.12 -19.19 6.71
N GLN A 19 1.96 -17.91 6.40
CA GLN A 19 0.96 -17.44 5.46
C GLN A 19 1.59 -17.39 4.07
N LEU A 20 1.21 -18.31 3.20
CA LEU A 20 1.67 -18.37 1.82
C LEU A 20 1.03 -17.24 1.01
N GLY A 21 1.79 -16.70 0.07
CA GLY A 21 1.35 -15.66 -0.86
C GLY A 21 2.34 -15.45 -1.98
N PHE A 22 2.01 -14.55 -2.88
CA PHE A 22 2.90 -14.11 -3.96
C PHE A 22 2.65 -12.64 -4.32
N GLY A 23 3.72 -11.93 -4.64
CA GLY A 23 3.68 -10.66 -5.33
C GLY A 23 3.55 -10.89 -6.82
N GLN A 24 2.82 -10.04 -7.55
CA GLN A 24 2.63 -10.16 -8.99
C GLN A 24 2.80 -8.81 -9.66
N ILE A 25 3.49 -8.80 -10.80
CA ILE A 25 3.60 -7.63 -11.66
C ILE A 25 2.99 -7.99 -13.01
N ASP A 26 1.97 -7.24 -13.43
CA ASP A 26 1.22 -7.44 -14.68
C ASP A 26 1.59 -6.39 -15.71
N PHE A 27 1.52 -6.80 -16.96
CA PHE A 27 1.65 -5.92 -18.13
C PHE A 27 0.55 -6.24 -19.15
N LEU A 28 -0.20 -5.23 -19.54
CA LEU A 28 -1.26 -5.33 -20.55
C LEU A 28 -1.40 -4.01 -21.31
N SER A 29 -1.96 -4.06 -22.51
CA SER A 29 -2.20 -2.89 -23.34
C SER A 29 -3.68 -2.81 -23.67
N ILE A 30 -4.37 -1.83 -23.05
CA ILE A 30 -5.81 -1.64 -23.16
C ILE A 30 -6.10 -0.82 -24.42
N LYS A 31 -6.96 -1.34 -25.30
CA LYS A 31 -7.46 -0.59 -26.46
C LYS A 31 -8.45 0.45 -25.98
N MET A 32 -8.13 1.71 -26.21
CA MET A 32 -8.99 2.83 -25.84
C MET A 32 -10.09 3.06 -26.88
N PRO A 33 -11.27 3.61 -26.48
CA PRO A 33 -12.34 3.93 -27.42
C PRO A 33 -11.95 5.07 -28.38
N ASP A 34 -12.79 5.30 -29.40
CA ASP A 34 -12.70 6.40 -30.35
C ASP A 34 -11.39 6.50 -31.14
N GLY A 35 -10.64 5.40 -31.26
CA GLY A 35 -9.38 5.35 -31.99
C GLY A 35 -8.20 6.02 -31.26
N GLU A 36 -8.32 6.27 -29.98
CA GLU A 36 -7.24 6.76 -29.14
C GLU A 36 -6.09 5.74 -29.06
N GLU A 37 -4.86 6.24 -28.84
CA GLU A 37 -3.68 5.40 -28.59
C GLU A 37 -3.93 4.46 -27.39
N ASN A 38 -3.50 3.19 -27.54
CA ASN A 38 -3.64 2.22 -26.46
C ASN A 38 -3.01 2.73 -25.16
N MET A 39 -3.64 2.40 -24.05
CA MET A 39 -3.10 2.64 -22.72
C MET A 39 -2.31 1.41 -22.24
N ASP A 40 -0.98 1.52 -22.16
CA ASP A 40 -0.17 0.49 -21.56
C ASP A 40 -0.29 0.58 -20.04
N TYR A 41 -0.58 -0.54 -19.40
CA TYR A 41 -1.02 -0.62 -18.02
C TYR A 41 -0.17 -1.63 -17.27
N THR A 42 0.38 -1.25 -16.14
CA THR A 42 1.14 -2.15 -15.27
C THR A 42 0.46 -2.28 -13.92
N GLY A 43 0.40 -3.51 -13.42
CA GLY A 43 -0.18 -3.84 -12.12
C GLY A 43 0.86 -4.31 -11.12
N LEU A 44 0.67 -3.95 -9.86
CA LEU A 44 1.40 -4.47 -8.72
C LEU A 44 0.39 -5.05 -7.74
N HIS A 45 0.49 -6.36 -7.48
CA HIS A 45 -0.47 -7.09 -6.65
C HIS A 45 0.23 -7.85 -5.53
N TYR A 46 -0.50 -8.06 -4.44
CA TYR A 46 -0.16 -9.03 -3.43
C TYR A 46 -1.35 -9.98 -3.21
N ASN A 47 -1.13 -11.26 -3.42
CA ASN A 47 -2.13 -12.31 -3.34
C ASN A 47 -1.80 -13.29 -2.21
N LEU A 48 -2.72 -13.49 -1.27
CA LEU A 48 -2.67 -14.51 -0.24
C LEU A 48 -3.21 -15.83 -0.80
N LYS A 49 -2.48 -16.92 -0.63
CA LYS A 49 -3.01 -18.26 -0.90
C LYS A 49 -3.98 -18.65 0.22
N LEU A 50 -5.23 -18.89 -0.16
CA LEU A 50 -6.28 -19.35 0.75
C LEU A 50 -6.17 -20.87 0.98
N ASN A 51 -5.73 -21.58 -0.05
CA ASN A 51 -5.40 -23.00 -0.08
C ASN A 51 -4.46 -23.29 -1.27
N ASP A 52 -4.23 -24.56 -1.62
CA ASP A 52 -3.29 -24.94 -2.68
C ASP A 52 -3.71 -24.50 -4.08
N TRP A 53 -5.00 -24.21 -4.30
CA TRP A 53 -5.55 -23.90 -5.61
C TRP A 53 -6.26 -22.56 -5.72
N SER A 54 -6.46 -21.81 -4.62
CA SER A 54 -7.15 -20.52 -4.67
C SER A 54 -6.40 -19.43 -3.92
N TYR A 55 -6.60 -18.18 -4.38
CA TYR A 55 -6.01 -17.00 -3.78
C TYR A 55 -7.01 -15.82 -3.75
N ALA A 56 -6.74 -14.88 -2.86
CA ALA A 56 -7.36 -13.57 -2.84
C ALA A 56 -6.33 -12.51 -2.45
N GLY A 57 -6.48 -11.30 -2.97
CA GLY A 57 -5.50 -10.26 -2.75
C GLY A 57 -5.98 -8.87 -3.09
N VAL A 58 -5.02 -7.96 -3.18
CA VAL A 58 -5.21 -6.57 -3.56
C VAL A 58 -4.23 -6.20 -4.66
N GLY A 59 -4.60 -5.26 -5.51
CA GLY A 59 -3.75 -4.80 -6.59
C GLY A 59 -4.00 -3.34 -6.95
N LEU A 60 -2.94 -2.70 -7.36
CA LEU A 60 -2.92 -1.35 -7.91
C LEU A 60 -2.43 -1.44 -9.36
N TYR A 61 -3.11 -0.76 -10.27
CA TYR A 61 -2.61 -0.55 -11.63
C TYR A 61 -2.33 0.91 -11.89
N GLY A 62 -1.37 1.19 -12.78
CA GLY A 62 -1.05 2.52 -13.26
C GLY A 62 -0.70 2.53 -14.75
N ALA A 63 -1.10 3.57 -15.46
CA ALA A 63 -0.74 3.78 -16.84
C ALA A 63 0.74 4.12 -16.98
N VAL A 64 1.42 3.45 -17.93
CA VAL A 64 2.85 3.64 -18.23
C VAL A 64 3.10 3.91 -19.72
N GLY A 65 2.07 3.88 -20.57
CA GLY A 65 2.14 4.16 -22.00
C GLY A 65 0.85 4.77 -22.54
N GLY A 66 0.88 5.26 -23.78
CA GLY A 66 -0.22 6.01 -24.37
C GLY A 66 -0.22 7.48 -23.94
N ILE A 67 -1.42 8.04 -23.72
CA ILE A 67 -1.60 9.47 -23.38
C ILE A 67 -2.29 9.70 -22.03
N ARG A 68 -2.61 8.63 -21.28
CA ARG A 68 -3.41 8.69 -20.04
C ARG A 68 -2.55 8.63 -18.76
N GLY A 69 -1.36 9.24 -18.76
CA GLY A 69 -0.49 9.32 -17.59
C GLY A 69 -1.20 9.93 -16.38
N GLY A 70 -1.16 9.23 -15.24
CA GLY A 70 -1.96 9.54 -14.05
C GLY A 70 -3.30 8.82 -13.98
N PHE A 71 -3.53 7.83 -14.86
CA PHE A 71 -4.62 6.88 -14.72
C PHE A 71 -4.19 5.76 -13.77
N PHE A 72 -4.90 5.63 -12.65
CA PHE A 72 -4.63 4.63 -11.62
C PHE A 72 -5.91 3.93 -11.18
N THR A 73 -5.79 2.65 -10.80
CA THR A 73 -6.90 1.91 -10.17
C THR A 73 -6.40 1.07 -9.01
N LEU A 74 -7.27 0.85 -8.03
CA LEU A 74 -7.07 -0.05 -6.91
C LEU A 74 -8.22 -1.06 -6.88
N GLY A 75 -7.93 -2.31 -6.53
CA GLY A 75 -8.98 -3.31 -6.42
C GLY A 75 -8.58 -4.55 -5.65
N VAL A 76 -9.50 -5.48 -5.62
CA VAL A 76 -9.36 -6.80 -5.01
C VAL A 76 -9.23 -7.88 -6.07
N ASN A 77 -8.41 -8.87 -5.79
CA ASN A 77 -8.19 -10.03 -6.66
C ASN A 77 -8.83 -11.26 -6.02
N ALA A 78 -9.37 -12.13 -6.84
CA ALA A 78 -9.71 -13.49 -6.48
C ALA A 78 -9.45 -14.41 -7.68
N GLY A 79 -8.88 -15.58 -7.44
CA GLY A 79 -8.57 -16.49 -8.52
C GLY A 79 -8.23 -17.91 -8.06
N ILE A 80 -8.04 -18.73 -9.06
CA ILE A 80 -7.66 -20.13 -8.91
C ILE A 80 -6.42 -20.43 -9.74
N GLN A 81 -5.53 -21.25 -9.18
CA GLN A 81 -4.35 -21.79 -9.86
C GLN A 81 -4.40 -23.30 -9.82
N GLN A 82 -4.54 -23.94 -10.97
CA GLN A 82 -4.61 -25.39 -11.08
C GLN A 82 -3.38 -25.93 -11.82
N LYS A 83 -2.59 -26.76 -11.16
CA LYS A 83 -1.44 -27.43 -11.79
C LYS A 83 -1.90 -28.43 -12.83
N ILE A 84 -1.28 -28.37 -14.03
CA ILE A 84 -1.42 -29.36 -15.12
C ILE A 84 -0.27 -30.37 -15.02
N THR A 85 0.94 -29.87 -14.72
CA THR A 85 2.17 -30.65 -14.47
C THR A 85 2.90 -30.06 -13.27
N ASP A 86 4.07 -30.59 -12.91
CA ASP A 86 4.90 -30.04 -11.83
C ASP A 86 5.28 -28.58 -12.07
N LYS A 87 5.34 -28.15 -13.35
CA LYS A 87 5.78 -26.78 -13.72
C LYS A 87 4.72 -25.96 -14.43
N LEU A 88 3.74 -26.59 -15.08
CA LEU A 88 2.69 -25.90 -15.80
C LEU A 88 1.43 -25.81 -14.98
N PHE A 89 0.80 -24.63 -14.98
CA PHE A 89 -0.48 -24.39 -14.31
C PHE A 89 -1.37 -23.45 -15.13
N VAL A 90 -2.67 -23.55 -14.93
CA VAL A 90 -3.66 -22.55 -15.38
C VAL A 90 -3.94 -21.60 -14.22
N ASP A 91 -4.01 -20.31 -14.52
CA ASP A 91 -4.40 -19.25 -13.61
C ASP A 91 -5.63 -18.53 -14.18
N ALA A 92 -6.75 -18.63 -13.48
CA ALA A 92 -7.98 -17.94 -13.85
C ALA A 92 -8.44 -17.08 -12.67
N GLY A 93 -8.70 -15.82 -12.92
CA GLY A 93 -9.05 -14.89 -11.84
C GLY A 93 -9.81 -13.67 -12.33
N LEU A 94 -10.19 -12.87 -11.35
CA LEU A 94 -10.92 -11.63 -11.51
C LEU A 94 -10.28 -10.56 -10.62
N HIS A 95 -10.03 -9.39 -11.20
CA HIS A 95 -9.78 -8.17 -10.45
C HIS A 95 -11.03 -7.28 -10.54
N PHE A 96 -11.54 -6.84 -9.39
CA PHE A 96 -12.62 -5.85 -9.29
C PHE A 96 -12.10 -4.64 -8.54
N GLY A 97 -12.31 -3.44 -9.08
CA GLY A 97 -11.79 -2.25 -8.47
C GLY A 97 -12.45 -0.97 -8.90
N GLY A 98 -11.80 0.11 -8.49
CA GLY A 98 -12.17 1.47 -8.85
C GLY A 98 -10.96 2.29 -9.24
N GLY A 99 -11.19 3.37 -9.96
CA GLY A 99 -10.16 4.33 -10.34
C GLY A 99 -10.37 4.94 -11.70
N GLY A 100 -9.37 5.70 -12.14
CA GLY A 100 -9.42 6.43 -13.39
C GLY A 100 -8.36 7.51 -13.45
N GLY A 101 -8.52 8.47 -14.34
CA GLY A 101 -7.62 9.63 -14.41
C GLY A 101 -7.45 10.23 -15.79
N LYS A 102 -6.81 11.40 -15.83
CA LYS A 102 -6.47 12.13 -17.06
C LYS A 102 -7.68 12.29 -18.02
N SER A 103 -8.88 12.50 -17.45
CA SER A 103 -10.13 12.63 -18.23
C SER A 103 -10.39 11.44 -19.16
N ALA A 104 -9.98 10.25 -18.79
CA ALA A 104 -10.36 9.04 -19.48
C ALA A 104 -11.87 8.81 -19.37
N PRO A 105 -12.50 8.08 -20.30
CA PRO A 105 -13.90 7.76 -20.22
C PRO A 105 -14.15 6.58 -19.25
N ASP A 106 -13.77 6.79 -17.98
CA ASP A 106 -13.79 5.82 -16.88
C ASP A 106 -15.09 5.82 -16.07
N GLY A 107 -16.00 6.79 -16.35
CA GLY A 107 -17.29 6.91 -15.65
C GLY A 107 -17.13 7.13 -14.15
N GLY A 108 -17.75 6.27 -13.34
CA GLY A 108 -17.59 6.28 -11.87
C GLY A 108 -16.31 5.61 -11.40
N GLY A 109 -15.60 4.92 -12.30
CA GLY A 109 -14.34 4.23 -12.04
C GLY A 109 -14.47 2.74 -11.80
N ALA A 110 -15.68 2.22 -11.55
CA ALA A 110 -15.88 0.79 -11.32
C ALA A 110 -15.51 -0.04 -12.54
N PHE A 111 -14.64 -1.03 -12.35
CA PHE A 111 -14.23 -1.92 -13.44
C PHE A 111 -14.03 -3.36 -12.98
N ILE A 112 -14.08 -4.25 -13.95
CA ILE A 112 -13.67 -5.65 -13.80
C ILE A 112 -12.55 -5.97 -14.79
N LEU A 113 -11.68 -6.90 -14.41
CA LEU A 113 -10.61 -7.42 -15.25
C LEU A 113 -10.45 -8.92 -15.00
N PRO A 114 -11.33 -9.76 -15.59
CA PRO A 114 -11.14 -11.20 -15.62
C PRO A 114 -9.95 -11.57 -16.51
N HIS A 115 -9.24 -12.65 -16.15
CA HIS A 115 -8.12 -13.19 -16.91
C HIS A 115 -8.12 -14.70 -16.92
N LEU A 116 -7.52 -15.27 -17.97
CA LEU A 116 -7.20 -16.67 -18.11
C LEU A 116 -5.80 -16.81 -18.70
N ASN A 117 -4.89 -17.34 -17.89
CA ASN A 117 -3.47 -17.43 -18.24
C ASN A 117 -2.96 -18.87 -18.13
N LEU A 118 -1.96 -19.19 -18.93
CA LEU A 118 -1.09 -20.34 -18.73
C LEU A 118 0.18 -19.87 -18.02
N GLY A 119 0.54 -20.54 -16.94
CA GLY A 119 1.71 -20.22 -16.12
C GLY A 119 2.77 -21.31 -16.18
N TYR A 120 4.03 -20.89 -16.03
CA TYR A 120 5.17 -21.78 -15.91
C TYR A 120 5.97 -21.42 -14.65
N ASP A 121 6.19 -22.43 -13.79
CA ASP A 121 6.97 -22.31 -12.55
C ASP A 121 8.47 -22.47 -12.85
N PHE A 122 9.22 -21.38 -12.66
CA PHE A 122 10.67 -21.38 -12.50
C PHE A 122 11.01 -21.50 -11.01
N LYS A 123 12.19 -21.94 -10.70
CA LYS A 123 12.60 -22.23 -9.31
C LYS A 123 12.30 -21.10 -8.28
N HIS A 124 12.38 -19.85 -8.71
CA HIS A 124 12.30 -18.66 -7.83
C HIS A 124 11.14 -17.71 -8.16
N PHE A 125 10.50 -17.88 -9.30
CA PHE A 125 9.37 -17.09 -9.77
C PHE A 125 8.54 -17.89 -10.76
N SER A 126 7.34 -17.45 -11.05
CA SER A 126 6.51 -17.98 -12.12
C SER A 126 6.24 -16.89 -13.14
N ALA A 127 6.15 -17.24 -14.40
CA ALA A 127 5.69 -16.36 -15.46
C ALA A 127 4.34 -16.87 -15.97
N THR A 128 3.41 -15.94 -16.22
CA THR A 128 2.10 -16.26 -16.79
C THR A 128 1.85 -15.44 -18.03
N ALA A 129 1.14 -16.01 -19.01
CA ALA A 129 0.72 -15.32 -20.22
C ALA A 129 -0.65 -15.82 -20.66
N GLY A 130 -1.49 -14.93 -21.18
CA GLY A 130 -2.84 -15.28 -21.60
C GLY A 130 -3.65 -14.08 -22.05
N TYR A 131 -4.95 -14.15 -21.78
CA TYR A 131 -5.89 -13.12 -22.17
C TYR A 131 -6.65 -12.58 -20.97
N SER A 132 -6.91 -11.28 -21.01
CA SER A 132 -7.78 -10.58 -20.09
C SER A 132 -8.79 -9.71 -20.83
N TYR A 133 -9.87 -9.38 -20.14
CA TYR A 133 -10.88 -8.44 -20.61
C TYR A 133 -11.06 -7.36 -19.54
N VAL A 134 -11.07 -6.10 -19.95
CA VAL A 134 -11.37 -4.99 -19.06
C VAL A 134 -12.69 -4.37 -19.44
N ASP A 135 -13.50 -3.98 -18.43
CA ASP A 135 -14.76 -3.28 -18.63
C ASP A 135 -15.00 -2.28 -17.49
N PHE A 136 -15.09 -0.99 -17.85
CA PHE A 136 -15.48 0.10 -16.95
C PHE A 136 -16.99 0.33 -17.12
N PHE A 137 -17.78 -0.23 -16.22
CA PHE A 137 -19.22 -0.41 -16.43
C PHE A 137 -20.12 0.63 -15.72
N ASP A 138 -19.63 1.51 -14.83
CA ASP A 138 -20.40 2.59 -14.19
C ASP A 138 -20.36 3.88 -15.03
N GLY A 139 -20.96 3.83 -16.22
CA GLY A 139 -20.95 4.95 -17.17
C GLY A 139 -19.64 5.15 -17.91
N GLY A 140 -18.68 4.26 -17.74
CA GLY A 140 -17.44 4.22 -18.51
C GLY A 140 -17.67 3.60 -19.89
N THR A 141 -16.76 3.88 -20.84
CA THR A 141 -16.78 3.29 -22.19
C THR A 141 -15.50 2.54 -22.53
N ILE A 142 -14.58 2.41 -21.59
CA ILE A 142 -13.37 1.61 -21.77
C ILE A 142 -13.75 0.14 -21.64
N ASN A 143 -13.72 -0.60 -22.75
CA ASN A 143 -13.86 -2.06 -22.78
C ASN A 143 -12.94 -2.65 -23.85
N SER A 144 -12.23 -3.72 -23.51
CA SER A 144 -11.24 -4.27 -24.41
C SER A 144 -10.81 -5.67 -23.97
N SER A 145 -10.54 -6.53 -24.95
CA SER A 145 -9.84 -7.80 -24.73
C SER A 145 -8.40 -7.64 -25.17
N GLN A 146 -7.47 -8.07 -24.35
CA GLN A 146 -6.04 -7.92 -24.61
C GLN A 146 -5.25 -9.13 -24.15
N PHE A 147 -4.07 -9.29 -24.76
CA PHE A 147 -3.05 -10.20 -24.27
C PHE A 147 -2.43 -9.58 -23.00
N ASN A 148 -2.16 -10.41 -22.02
CA ASN A 148 -1.47 -10.00 -20.80
C ASN A 148 -0.35 -10.98 -20.44
N VAL A 149 0.68 -10.45 -19.77
CA VAL A 149 1.76 -11.22 -19.18
C VAL A 149 1.94 -10.79 -17.73
N ALA A 150 2.36 -11.72 -16.87
CA ALA A 150 2.69 -11.39 -15.49
C ALA A 150 3.88 -12.21 -15.00
N VAL A 151 4.56 -11.65 -13.99
CA VAL A 151 5.59 -12.32 -13.21
C VAL A 151 5.07 -12.43 -11.78
N GLN A 152 5.08 -13.65 -11.23
CA GLN A 152 4.67 -13.95 -9.86
C GLN A 152 5.91 -14.36 -9.05
N ILE A 153 6.10 -13.74 -7.89
CA ILE A 153 7.23 -14.00 -6.99
C ILE A 153 6.68 -14.51 -5.67
N PRO A 154 7.04 -15.72 -5.21
CA PRO A 154 6.62 -16.21 -3.90
C PRO A 154 6.99 -15.23 -2.79
N LEU A 155 6.00 -14.84 -1.99
CA LEU A 155 6.17 -13.89 -0.91
C LEU A 155 5.31 -14.33 0.29
N SER A 156 5.92 -15.10 1.19
CA SER A 156 5.26 -15.68 2.35
C SER A 156 5.66 -14.95 3.62
N PHE A 157 4.75 -14.89 4.60
CA PHE A 157 4.99 -14.25 5.89
C PHE A 157 4.89 -15.27 7.02
N LYS A 158 5.77 -15.13 8.01
CA LYS A 158 5.69 -15.84 9.28
C LYS A 158 4.80 -15.05 10.23
N ILE A 159 3.74 -15.67 10.73
CA ILE A 159 2.73 -15.00 11.54
C ILE A 159 2.38 -15.82 12.78
N ALA A 160 1.80 -15.14 13.78
CA ALA A 160 1.12 -15.74 14.89
C ALA A 160 -0.28 -15.14 15.06
N ASP A 161 -1.08 -15.67 15.99
CA ASP A 161 -2.45 -15.19 16.23
C ASP A 161 -2.45 -13.77 16.80
N PHE A 162 -3.41 -12.96 16.40
CA PHE A 162 -3.48 -11.53 16.76
C PHE A 162 -3.60 -11.26 18.27
N LYS A 163 -4.13 -12.22 19.04
CA LYS A 163 -4.20 -12.14 20.50
C LYS A 163 -2.82 -12.06 21.18
N GLU A 164 -1.77 -12.57 20.51
CA GLU A 164 -0.40 -12.61 21.00
C GLU A 164 0.33 -11.24 20.91
N ARG A 165 -0.34 -10.21 20.34
CA ARG A 165 0.27 -8.88 20.23
C ARG A 165 0.71 -8.34 21.58
N GLU A 166 1.89 -7.70 21.59
CA GLU A 166 2.57 -7.12 22.75
C GLU A 166 3.24 -8.14 23.71
N ASN A 167 3.08 -9.46 23.50
CA ASN A 167 3.87 -10.44 24.21
C ASN A 167 5.35 -10.28 23.84
N SER A 168 6.22 -10.29 24.85
CA SER A 168 7.67 -10.19 24.71
C SER A 168 8.34 -11.41 25.31
N PHE A 169 9.43 -11.85 24.68
CA PHE A 169 10.22 -13.00 25.09
C PHE A 169 11.71 -12.66 25.00
N SER A 170 12.51 -13.25 25.88
CA SER A 170 13.96 -13.14 25.77
C SER A 170 14.45 -13.86 24.50
N ILE A 171 15.61 -13.46 24.00
CA ILE A 171 16.22 -14.16 22.83
C ILE A 171 16.53 -15.62 23.20
N ASP A 172 16.94 -15.89 24.45
CA ASP A 172 17.23 -17.26 24.89
C ASP A 172 15.99 -18.15 24.89
N ASP A 173 14.85 -17.66 25.28
CA ASP A 173 13.57 -18.39 25.18
C ASP A 173 13.25 -18.70 23.69
N LEU A 174 13.41 -17.70 22.83
CA LEU A 174 13.10 -17.83 21.40
C LEU A 174 14.05 -18.80 20.65
N LYS A 175 15.28 -19.02 21.13
CA LYS A 175 16.23 -20.00 20.55
C LYS A 175 15.68 -21.42 20.51
N THR A 176 14.79 -21.78 21.44
CA THR A 176 14.19 -23.12 21.52
C THR A 176 12.85 -23.24 20.77
N SER A 177 12.43 -22.17 20.11
CA SER A 177 11.13 -22.08 19.42
C SER A 177 11.25 -22.17 17.90
N SER A 178 10.09 -22.21 17.22
CA SER A 178 10.01 -22.14 15.76
C SER A 178 10.46 -20.77 15.16
N TRP A 179 10.71 -19.77 16.00
CA TRP A 179 11.21 -18.45 15.59
C TRP A 179 12.74 -18.37 15.53
N ASN A 180 13.42 -19.48 15.83
CA ASN A 180 14.86 -19.63 15.74
C ASN A 180 15.33 -19.68 14.26
N ALA A 181 15.40 -18.50 13.62
CA ALA A 181 15.74 -18.34 12.21
C ALA A 181 16.47 -17.00 11.99
N LEU A 182 16.98 -16.79 10.78
CA LEU A 182 17.46 -15.48 10.34
C LEU A 182 16.30 -14.48 10.28
N SER A 183 16.55 -13.27 10.74
CA SER A 183 15.60 -12.16 10.66
C SER A 183 15.59 -11.60 9.24
N ASN A 184 14.41 -11.14 8.81
CA ASN A 184 14.23 -10.36 7.60
C ASN A 184 14.12 -8.88 7.97
N ARG A 185 14.85 -8.03 7.29
CA ARG A 185 14.74 -6.59 7.50
C ARG A 185 13.78 -5.95 6.52
N ILE A 186 12.88 -5.14 7.07
CA ILE A 186 12.07 -4.20 6.31
C ILE A 186 12.23 -2.79 6.89
N SER A 187 11.89 -1.76 6.12
CA SER A 187 11.77 -0.41 6.69
C SER A 187 10.62 0.34 6.05
N LEU A 188 9.99 1.19 6.85
CA LEU A 188 8.93 2.11 6.42
C LEU A 188 9.44 3.54 6.60
N LEU A 189 9.50 4.29 5.50
CA LEU A 189 9.78 5.72 5.47
C LEU A 189 8.47 6.45 5.21
N MET A 190 8.11 7.39 6.08
CA MET A 190 7.10 8.41 5.86
C MET A 190 7.81 9.72 5.55
N HIS A 191 7.45 10.39 4.46
CA HIS A 191 8.19 11.56 3.99
C HIS A 191 7.31 12.67 3.44
N LEU A 192 7.85 13.86 3.51
CA LEU A 192 7.42 15.03 2.75
C LEU A 192 8.49 15.31 1.71
N ASN A 193 8.08 15.37 0.45
CA ASN A 193 8.98 15.59 -0.66
C ASN A 193 8.54 16.81 -1.48
N ASN A 194 9.50 17.50 -2.08
CA ASN A 194 9.27 18.62 -2.96
C ASN A 194 9.85 18.26 -4.33
N ALA A 195 9.05 18.37 -5.36
CA ALA A 195 9.45 18.17 -6.74
C ALA A 195 9.44 19.53 -7.45
N TYR A 196 10.61 20.15 -7.57
CA TYR A 196 10.80 21.37 -8.33
C TYR A 196 10.82 21.04 -9.82
N VAL A 197 9.80 21.49 -10.55
CA VAL A 197 9.63 21.18 -11.98
C VAL A 197 10.59 22.01 -12.80
N THR A 198 11.51 21.34 -13.47
CA THR A 198 12.53 21.97 -14.35
C THR A 198 12.15 21.93 -15.82
N LYS A 199 11.17 21.08 -16.20
CA LYS A 199 10.64 20.99 -17.56
C LYS A 199 9.24 20.39 -17.58
N GLY A 200 8.36 20.94 -18.41
CA GLY A 200 7.00 20.43 -18.64
C GLY A 200 5.92 21.31 -18.02
N SER A 201 4.74 20.73 -17.80
CA SER A 201 3.65 21.41 -17.09
C SER A 201 4.10 21.87 -15.72
N TYR A 202 3.74 23.09 -15.33
CA TYR A 202 4.16 23.72 -14.08
C TYR A 202 5.66 23.98 -13.95
N GLU A 203 6.41 24.17 -15.06
CA GLU A 203 7.81 24.56 -15.03
C GLU A 203 8.02 25.80 -14.14
N GLY A 204 9.07 25.76 -13.29
CA GLY A 204 9.36 26.80 -12.29
C GLY A 204 8.57 26.68 -10.98
N ASN A 205 7.58 25.77 -10.88
CA ASN A 205 6.81 25.55 -9.66
C ASN A 205 7.33 24.37 -8.85
N THR A 206 6.98 24.32 -7.57
CA THR A 206 7.27 23.19 -6.68
C THR A 206 5.99 22.44 -6.35
N ILE A 207 5.93 21.17 -6.71
CA ILE A 207 4.89 20.23 -6.28
C ILE A 207 5.28 19.70 -4.91
N ARG A 208 4.39 19.83 -3.92
CA ARG A 208 4.61 19.30 -2.57
C ARG A 208 3.89 17.98 -2.43
N LEU A 209 4.67 16.95 -2.14
CA LEU A 209 4.24 15.56 -2.06
C LEU A 209 4.34 15.06 -0.63
N ALA A 210 3.38 14.24 -0.24
CA ALA A 210 3.43 13.43 0.98
C ALA A 210 3.26 11.96 0.60
N GLY A 211 4.06 11.09 1.18
CA GLY A 211 4.03 9.69 0.81
C GLY A 211 4.76 8.77 1.76
N PHE A 212 4.86 7.53 1.33
CA PHE A 212 5.58 6.49 2.04
C PHE A 212 6.43 5.64 1.10
N GLU A 213 7.45 5.02 1.66
CA GLU A 213 8.32 4.06 0.98
C GLU A 213 8.51 2.84 1.88
N LEU A 214 8.19 1.66 1.36
CA LEU A 214 8.43 0.38 2.01
C LEU A 214 9.65 -0.27 1.36
N ASN A 215 10.68 -0.57 2.16
CA ASN A 215 11.86 -1.30 1.70
C ASN A 215 11.85 -2.71 2.27
N SER A 216 12.19 -3.69 1.43
CA SER A 216 12.40 -5.09 1.80
C SER A 216 13.82 -5.50 1.43
N TYR A 217 14.60 -5.88 2.41
CA TYR A 217 16.00 -6.24 2.23
C TYR A 217 16.14 -7.67 1.73
N ILE A 218 16.97 -7.88 0.69
CA ILE A 218 17.33 -9.19 0.16
C ILE A 218 18.63 -9.66 0.82
N THR A 219 19.57 -8.73 0.97
CA THR A 219 20.81 -8.88 1.71
C THR A 219 20.92 -7.71 2.69
N ASP A 220 21.99 -7.64 3.46
CA ASP A 220 22.22 -6.52 4.38
C ASP A 220 22.26 -5.16 3.68
N ASP A 221 22.72 -5.12 2.43
CA ASP A 221 22.97 -3.90 1.69
C ASP A 221 22.01 -3.68 0.51
N ILE A 222 21.40 -4.74 -0.02
CA ILE A 222 20.55 -4.67 -1.21
C ILE A 222 19.09 -4.79 -0.79
N PHE A 223 18.26 -3.87 -1.26
CA PHE A 223 16.83 -3.87 -0.99
C PHE A 223 15.99 -3.55 -2.24
N PHE A 224 14.78 -4.07 -2.25
CA PHE A 224 13.70 -3.58 -3.11
C PHE A 224 12.86 -2.55 -2.37
N PHE A 225 12.30 -1.59 -3.11
CA PHE A 225 11.35 -0.64 -2.53
C PHE A 225 10.10 -0.49 -3.38
N VAL A 226 9.00 -0.15 -2.70
CA VAL A 226 7.78 0.38 -3.27
C VAL A 226 7.55 1.74 -2.61
N ARG A 227 7.34 2.77 -3.43
CA ARG A 227 7.10 4.14 -3.00
C ARG A 227 5.82 4.64 -3.63
N ALA A 228 5.00 5.39 -2.87
CA ALA A 228 3.82 6.07 -3.36
C ALA A 228 3.73 7.47 -2.76
N ASP A 229 3.46 8.46 -3.61
CA ASP A 229 3.31 9.86 -3.25
C ASP A 229 2.01 10.44 -3.81
N GLY A 230 1.41 11.37 -3.07
CA GLY A 230 0.30 12.19 -3.51
C GLY A 230 0.59 13.68 -3.31
N ALA A 231 0.19 14.53 -4.26
CA ALA A 231 0.36 15.97 -4.13
C ALA A 231 -0.70 16.57 -3.20
N TYR A 232 -0.23 17.39 -2.24
CA TYR A 232 -1.10 18.12 -1.32
C TYR A 232 -1.03 19.64 -1.47
N HIS A 233 -0.10 20.15 -2.32
CA HIS A 233 0.05 21.59 -2.57
C HIS A 233 0.92 21.88 -3.81
N GLY A 234 0.71 23.06 -4.41
CA GLY A 234 1.55 23.61 -5.49
C GLY A 234 1.03 23.37 -6.89
N ILE A 235 0.05 22.48 -7.05
CA ILE A 235 -0.63 22.18 -8.31
C ILE A 235 -2.11 21.89 -8.06
N LYS A 236 -2.90 21.69 -9.11
CA LYS A 236 -4.27 21.18 -9.01
C LYS A 236 -4.24 19.81 -8.32
N ALA A 237 -5.20 19.55 -7.44
CA ALA A 237 -5.32 18.26 -6.74
C ALA A 237 -5.45 17.08 -7.71
N GLY A 238 -5.03 15.88 -7.27
CA GLY A 238 -5.16 14.63 -8.02
C GLY A 238 -3.88 14.18 -8.75
N TYR A 239 -2.69 14.68 -8.39
CA TYR A 239 -1.42 14.07 -8.79
C TYR A 239 -1.04 12.94 -7.85
N MET A 240 -0.59 11.85 -8.43
CA MET A 240 -0.06 10.69 -7.72
C MET A 240 1.09 10.08 -8.52
N ASP A 241 2.06 9.49 -7.82
CA ASP A 241 3.05 8.60 -8.42
C ASP A 241 3.26 7.34 -7.56
N VAL A 242 3.65 6.25 -8.23
CA VAL A 242 4.03 4.98 -7.60
C VAL A 242 5.27 4.44 -8.29
N PHE A 243 6.29 4.14 -7.51
CA PHE A 243 7.56 3.58 -7.99
C PHE A 243 7.84 2.23 -7.37
N LEU A 244 8.42 1.34 -8.18
CA LEU A 244 9.04 0.10 -7.79
C LEU A 244 10.51 0.16 -8.19
N GLY A 245 11.41 -0.27 -7.33
CA GLY A 245 12.82 -0.21 -7.64
C GLY A 245 13.72 -0.97 -6.68
N GLY A 246 15.01 -0.80 -6.89
CA GLY A 246 16.05 -1.34 -6.03
C GLY A 246 16.98 -0.27 -5.49
N GLY A 247 17.71 -0.62 -4.45
CA GLY A 247 18.68 0.27 -3.86
C GLY A 247 19.82 -0.46 -3.16
N TYR A 248 20.87 0.31 -2.92
CA TYR A 248 22.02 -0.09 -2.15
C TYR A 248 22.11 0.74 -0.87
N HIS A 249 22.33 0.08 0.26
CA HIS A 249 22.41 0.66 1.60
C HIS A 249 23.86 0.57 2.11
N LEU A 250 24.54 1.69 2.19
CA LEU A 250 25.85 1.80 2.80
C LEU A 250 25.68 2.23 4.26
N SER A 251 25.98 1.31 5.18
CA SER A 251 25.97 1.57 6.63
C SER A 251 27.29 2.18 7.08
N MET A 252 27.23 3.23 7.86
CA MET A 252 28.39 3.93 8.42
C MET A 252 28.18 4.15 9.92
N ASN A 253 29.29 4.37 10.64
CA ASN A 253 29.30 4.73 12.06
C ASN A 253 28.44 3.77 12.92
N LYS A 254 28.67 2.46 12.75
CA LYS A 254 27.89 1.39 13.43
C LYS A 254 26.37 1.57 13.20
N ASN A 255 25.98 1.70 11.96
CA ASN A 255 24.58 1.85 11.53
C ASN A 255 23.86 3.09 12.11
N ARG A 256 24.60 4.12 12.53
CA ARG A 256 24.02 5.38 12.99
C ARG A 256 23.79 6.36 11.85
N THR A 257 24.63 6.29 10.82
CA THR A 257 24.52 7.11 9.61
C THR A 257 24.50 6.17 8.42
N ASN A 258 23.54 6.31 7.52
CA ASN A 258 23.39 5.47 6.35
C ASN A 258 23.30 6.32 5.09
N ILE A 259 23.83 5.82 3.99
CA ILE A 259 23.68 6.39 2.66
C ILE A 259 22.93 5.36 1.82
N LEU A 260 21.82 5.74 1.20
CA LEU A 260 21.04 4.87 0.33
C LEU A 260 21.00 5.45 -1.08
N ALA A 261 21.48 4.68 -2.04
CA ALA A 261 21.35 4.98 -3.46
C ALA A 261 20.21 4.13 -4.04
N LYS A 262 19.24 4.77 -4.70
CA LYS A 262 18.01 4.12 -5.18
C LYS A 262 17.77 4.42 -6.66
N PHE A 263 17.22 3.45 -7.35
CA PHE A 263 16.73 3.60 -8.71
C PHE A 263 15.37 2.92 -8.84
N GLY A 264 14.37 3.67 -9.25
CA GLY A 264 13.01 3.17 -9.44
C GLY A 264 12.44 3.54 -10.81
N VAL A 265 11.48 2.74 -11.22
CA VAL A 265 10.61 3.01 -12.36
C VAL A 265 9.17 2.91 -11.90
N GLY A 266 8.25 3.60 -12.56
CA GLY A 266 6.88 3.57 -12.10
C GLY A 266 5.92 4.35 -12.97
N ALA A 267 4.74 4.59 -12.40
CA ALA A 267 3.68 5.36 -13.02
C ALA A 267 3.43 6.65 -12.25
N GLY A 268 3.07 7.72 -12.95
CA GLY A 268 2.69 8.97 -12.28
C GLY A 268 2.05 9.98 -13.22
N GLY A 269 1.31 10.93 -12.63
CA GLY A 269 0.62 11.99 -13.35
C GLY A 269 -0.65 12.45 -12.64
N GLY A 270 -1.51 13.16 -13.34
CA GLY A 270 -2.71 13.79 -12.76
C GLY A 270 -2.45 15.21 -12.26
N GLY A 271 -3.46 15.88 -11.70
CA GLY A 271 -3.33 17.25 -11.20
C GLY A 271 -2.91 18.29 -12.25
N GLY A 272 -3.06 17.98 -13.54
CA GLY A 272 -2.61 18.82 -14.65
C GLY A 272 -1.13 18.64 -15.02
N VAL A 273 -0.39 17.75 -14.36
CA VAL A 273 0.97 17.36 -14.74
C VAL A 273 0.90 16.43 -15.94
N ASP A 274 1.59 16.79 -17.01
CA ASP A 274 1.66 15.99 -18.23
C ASP A 274 2.92 15.13 -18.26
N THR A 275 2.76 13.86 -17.96
CA THR A 275 3.78 12.82 -18.04
C THR A 275 3.64 11.98 -19.31
N LYS A 276 2.76 12.39 -20.25
CA LYS A 276 2.33 11.63 -21.43
C LYS A 276 1.65 10.32 -20.99
N GLY A 277 2.28 9.17 -21.26
CA GLY A 277 1.76 7.84 -20.90
C GLY A 277 1.87 7.45 -19.42
N GLY A 278 2.53 8.26 -18.60
CA GLY A 278 2.64 8.03 -17.16
C GLY A 278 3.94 7.39 -16.70
N PHE A 279 4.74 6.79 -17.58
CA PHE A 279 5.99 6.17 -17.17
C PHE A 279 6.99 7.19 -16.62
N LEU A 280 7.51 6.92 -15.42
CA LEU A 280 8.48 7.75 -14.73
C LEU A 280 9.71 6.95 -14.29
N ILE A 281 10.84 7.64 -14.25
CA ILE A 281 12.13 7.13 -13.73
C ILE A 281 12.51 7.98 -12.51
N TYR A 282 12.96 7.32 -11.44
CA TYR A 282 13.27 7.93 -10.15
C TYR A 282 14.64 7.49 -9.62
N PRO A 283 15.75 8.16 -9.98
CA PRO A 283 17.03 8.05 -9.28
C PRO A 283 17.01 8.92 -8.01
N ASP A 284 17.44 8.38 -6.87
CA ASP A 284 17.44 9.08 -5.58
C ASP A 284 18.65 8.70 -4.72
N LEU A 285 19.18 9.67 -3.99
CA LEU A 285 20.20 9.49 -2.97
C LEU A 285 19.65 10.00 -1.64
N SER A 286 19.69 9.18 -0.61
CA SER A 286 19.21 9.52 0.72
C SER A 286 20.33 9.38 1.75
N ILE A 287 20.34 10.27 2.74
CA ILE A 287 21.19 10.18 3.93
C ILE A 287 20.26 10.02 5.12
N GLU A 288 20.56 9.06 5.98
CA GLU A 288 19.79 8.76 7.17
C GLU A 288 20.66 8.87 8.41
N GLN A 289 20.09 9.47 9.46
CA GLN A 289 20.73 9.58 10.77
C GLN A 289 19.84 8.97 11.85
N LYS A 290 20.38 8.03 12.61
CA LYS A 290 19.70 7.40 13.75
C LYS A 290 19.34 8.46 14.79
N LEU A 291 18.08 8.51 15.18
CA LEU A 291 17.59 9.36 16.27
C LEU A 291 17.53 8.58 17.59
N PHE A 292 16.76 7.52 17.64
CA PHE A 292 16.63 6.63 18.80
C PHE A 292 16.07 5.27 18.36
N GLY A 293 16.42 4.20 19.06
CA GLY A 293 15.96 2.85 18.74
C GLY A 293 16.16 2.52 17.25
N ASN A 294 15.08 2.18 16.57
CA ASN A 294 15.04 1.88 15.14
C ASN A 294 14.50 3.04 14.28
N VAL A 295 14.42 4.25 14.84
CA VAL A 295 13.93 5.46 14.17
C VAL A 295 15.08 6.29 13.63
N TYR A 296 15.00 6.68 12.36
CA TYR A 296 15.99 7.49 11.65
C TYR A 296 15.31 8.71 11.03
N ALA A 297 15.99 9.86 11.08
CA ALA A 297 15.69 10.97 10.19
C ALA A 297 16.32 10.70 8.83
N SER A 298 15.60 11.00 7.76
CA SER A 298 16.07 10.83 6.39
C SER A 298 15.95 12.14 5.64
N VAL A 299 16.96 12.49 4.85
CA VAL A 299 16.91 13.54 3.85
C VAL A 299 17.29 12.95 2.50
N ASN A 300 16.64 13.38 1.44
CA ASN A 300 16.90 12.86 0.11
C ASN A 300 17.05 13.95 -0.95
N LYS A 301 17.75 13.60 -2.02
CA LYS A 301 17.90 14.36 -3.25
C LYS A 301 17.86 13.42 -4.43
N GLY A 302 16.98 13.72 -5.39
CA GLY A 302 16.81 12.90 -6.57
C GLY A 302 16.22 13.66 -7.74
N TYR A 303 15.78 12.90 -8.71
CA TYR A 303 15.08 13.40 -9.88
C TYR A 303 13.88 12.48 -10.17
N MET A 304 12.85 13.07 -10.78
CA MET A 304 11.71 12.35 -11.30
C MET A 304 11.50 12.83 -12.73
N MET A 305 11.51 11.90 -13.70
CA MET A 305 11.49 12.27 -15.10
C MET A 305 10.71 11.26 -15.95
N SER A 306 9.94 11.78 -16.90
CA SER A 306 9.32 10.98 -17.95
C SER A 306 10.29 10.77 -19.13
N PRO A 307 10.13 9.66 -19.88
CA PRO A 307 10.82 9.51 -21.16
C PRO A 307 10.59 10.72 -22.08
N ASN A 308 11.55 10.99 -22.95
CA ASN A 308 11.52 12.16 -23.86
C ASN A 308 11.43 13.51 -23.16
N SER A 309 11.68 13.55 -21.85
CA SER A 309 11.72 14.78 -21.06
C SER A 309 10.44 15.63 -21.15
N HIS A 310 9.26 15.01 -21.28
CA HIS A 310 7.99 15.73 -21.18
C HIS A 310 7.79 16.35 -19.81
N PHE A 311 8.24 15.64 -18.77
CA PHE A 311 8.25 16.09 -17.40
C PHE A 311 9.60 15.77 -16.76
N VAL A 312 10.24 16.78 -16.15
CA VAL A 312 11.45 16.61 -15.36
C VAL A 312 11.33 17.46 -14.11
N SER A 313 11.59 16.86 -12.98
CA SER A 313 11.65 17.55 -11.69
C SER A 313 12.85 17.12 -10.88
N SER A 314 13.40 18.05 -10.11
CA SER A 314 14.42 17.83 -9.11
C SER A 314 13.75 17.63 -7.77
N THR A 315 13.92 16.47 -7.14
CA THR A 315 13.26 16.15 -5.88
C THR A 315 14.19 16.36 -4.69
N TYR A 316 13.64 16.83 -3.58
CA TYR A 316 14.31 16.92 -2.28
C TYR A 316 13.29 16.82 -1.17
N GLY A 317 13.62 16.11 -0.12
CA GLY A 317 12.65 15.81 0.94
C GLY A 317 13.29 15.46 2.27
N LEU A 318 12.41 15.29 3.23
CA LEU A 318 12.74 14.86 4.57
C LEU A 318 11.69 13.84 5.06
N GLY A 319 12.11 12.93 5.92
CA GLY A 319 11.21 11.91 6.44
C GLY A 319 11.70 11.27 7.72
N LEU A 320 10.82 10.42 8.25
CA LEU A 320 11.14 9.55 9.37
C LEU A 320 11.05 8.11 8.88
N LYS A 321 12.11 7.36 9.10
CA LYS A 321 12.21 5.96 8.72
C LYS A 321 12.26 5.07 9.96
N TYR A 322 11.51 3.99 9.92
CA TYR A 322 11.47 3.00 10.98
C TYR A 322 11.90 1.63 10.43
N TYR A 323 12.95 1.06 11.00
CA TYR A 323 13.44 -0.27 10.64
C TYR A 323 12.80 -1.33 11.52
N VAL A 324 12.47 -2.46 10.91
CA VAL A 324 11.89 -3.63 11.58
C VAL A 324 12.67 -4.87 11.16
N ASP A 325 13.35 -5.48 12.11
CA ASP A 325 13.93 -6.80 11.96
C ASP A 325 12.89 -7.81 12.47
N ARG A 326 12.48 -8.77 11.61
CA ARG A 326 11.29 -9.59 11.85
C ARG A 326 11.50 -11.05 11.49
N ASP A 327 10.64 -11.92 12.06
CA ASP A 327 10.48 -13.33 11.70
C ASP A 327 11.65 -14.24 12.07
N GLY A 328 12.65 -13.72 12.82
CA GLY A 328 13.80 -14.48 13.27
C GLY A 328 14.58 -13.72 14.32
N ILE A 329 15.52 -14.39 14.98
CA ILE A 329 16.31 -13.90 16.11
C ILE A 329 17.81 -13.81 15.82
N PHE A 330 18.24 -14.15 14.62
CA PHE A 330 19.61 -14.00 14.16
C PHE A 330 19.71 -12.94 13.07
N SER A 331 20.85 -12.27 13.03
CA SER A 331 21.21 -11.37 11.93
C SER A 331 22.49 -11.87 11.27
N GLU A 332 22.57 -11.73 9.95
CA GLU A 332 23.84 -11.92 9.23
C GLU A 332 24.80 -10.75 9.49
N ARG A 333 24.30 -9.62 9.98
CA ARG A 333 25.09 -8.42 10.30
C ARG A 333 25.78 -8.59 11.63
N GLU A 334 27.10 -8.54 11.62
CA GLU A 334 27.96 -8.67 12.82
C GLU A 334 27.73 -7.54 13.85
N ASP A 335 27.21 -6.37 13.41
CA ASP A 335 26.96 -5.20 14.25
C ASP A 335 25.56 -5.18 14.90
N LEU A 336 24.75 -6.23 14.68
CA LEU A 336 23.39 -6.32 15.22
C LEU A 336 23.26 -7.49 16.20
N GLU A 337 23.12 -7.12 17.48
CA GLU A 337 22.72 -8.04 18.54
C GLU A 337 21.29 -7.72 18.99
N PHE A 338 20.47 -8.74 19.12
CA PHE A 338 19.07 -8.56 19.57
C PHE A 338 18.96 -8.84 21.08
N SER A 339 18.16 -8.00 21.77
CA SER A 339 17.92 -8.10 23.21
C SER A 339 16.65 -8.86 23.56
N GLU A 340 15.60 -8.63 22.79
CA GLU A 340 14.27 -9.23 23.01
C GLU A 340 13.50 -9.35 21.69
N GLY A 341 12.56 -10.30 21.65
CA GLY A 341 11.56 -10.41 20.58
C GLY A 341 10.19 -10.01 21.09
N LYS A 342 9.47 -9.17 20.35
CA LYS A 342 8.13 -8.71 20.66
C LYS A 342 7.17 -8.96 19.52
N PHE A 343 6.00 -9.53 19.80
CA PHE A 343 4.95 -9.74 18.82
C PHE A 343 4.21 -8.44 18.53
N LYS A 344 4.28 -7.96 17.28
CA LYS A 344 3.62 -6.74 16.81
C LYS A 344 2.35 -7.07 16.05
N GLY A 345 1.26 -6.40 16.41
CA GLY A 345 -0.02 -6.54 15.72
C GLY A 345 -0.03 -5.82 14.38
N PHE A 346 -0.62 -6.48 13.38
CA PHE A 346 -0.85 -5.93 12.06
C PHE A 346 -2.26 -6.26 11.58
N GLU A 347 -2.91 -5.31 10.92
CA GLU A 347 -4.27 -5.47 10.40
C GLU A 347 -4.33 -4.88 8.99
N THR A 348 -4.83 -5.67 8.04
CA THR A 348 -5.15 -5.24 6.68
C THR A 348 -6.66 -5.17 6.54
N ILE A 349 -7.18 -4.06 6.05
CA ILE A 349 -8.62 -3.80 5.91
C ILE A 349 -8.90 -3.46 4.46
N ILE A 350 -9.82 -4.21 3.85
CA ILE A 350 -10.44 -3.89 2.57
C ILE A 350 -11.86 -3.43 2.88
N LYS A 351 -12.21 -2.24 2.41
CA LYS A 351 -13.51 -1.65 2.73
C LYS A 351 -14.05 -0.80 1.60
N GLN A 352 -15.37 -0.67 1.58
CA GLN A 352 -16.10 0.32 0.81
C GLN A 352 -16.32 1.55 1.68
N ASP A 353 -15.81 2.70 1.26
CA ASP A 353 -16.12 4.01 1.84
C ASP A 353 -17.22 4.69 0.99
N LEU A 354 -18.22 5.26 1.64
CA LEU A 354 -19.30 6.02 1.03
C LEU A 354 -19.28 7.45 1.56
N TYR A 355 -19.08 8.45 0.69
CA TYR A 355 -19.25 9.86 1.01
C TYR A 355 -20.67 10.28 0.60
N LEU A 356 -21.47 10.68 1.60
CA LEU A 356 -22.83 11.11 1.37
C LEU A 356 -22.84 12.52 0.78
N ASN A 357 -23.45 12.67 -0.40
CA ASN A 357 -23.61 13.95 -1.06
C ASN A 357 -22.29 14.72 -1.25
N ALA A 358 -21.25 14.03 -1.74
CA ALA A 358 -19.90 14.59 -1.90
C ALA A 358 -19.92 15.86 -2.76
N ALA A 359 -19.27 16.92 -2.25
CA ALA A 359 -19.23 18.23 -2.92
C ALA A 359 -18.33 18.19 -4.16
N ARG A 360 -18.83 18.67 -5.29
CA ARG A 360 -18.15 18.77 -6.58
C ARG A 360 -17.83 20.20 -6.96
N ASP A 361 -16.85 20.36 -7.84
CA ASP A 361 -16.45 21.67 -8.36
C ASP A 361 -17.53 22.31 -9.26
N ASP A 362 -18.40 21.49 -9.89
CA ASP A 362 -19.54 21.94 -10.70
C ASP A 362 -20.80 22.26 -9.87
N GLY A 363 -20.74 21.97 -8.55
CA GLY A 363 -21.88 22.19 -7.64
C GLY A 363 -22.94 21.08 -7.65
N PHE A 364 -22.81 20.05 -8.52
CA PHE A 364 -23.74 18.94 -8.59
C PHE A 364 -23.30 17.82 -7.64
N ASN A 365 -23.70 17.93 -6.37
CA ASN A 365 -23.31 16.98 -5.33
C ASN A 365 -24.04 15.66 -5.47
N GLN A 366 -23.32 14.54 -5.29
CA GLN A 366 -23.91 13.20 -5.27
C GLN A 366 -23.10 12.25 -4.37
N ASN A 367 -23.68 11.11 -4.04
CA ASN A 367 -22.97 10.07 -3.31
C ASN A 367 -21.79 9.57 -4.12
N MET A 368 -20.65 9.36 -3.45
CA MET A 368 -19.45 8.80 -4.05
C MET A 368 -19.01 7.59 -3.23
N HIS A 369 -18.80 6.48 -3.91
CA HIS A 369 -18.27 5.26 -3.33
C HIS A 369 -16.79 5.12 -3.69
N GLN A 370 -16.03 4.45 -2.81
CA GLN A 370 -14.61 4.22 -2.99
C GLN A 370 -14.23 2.85 -2.46
N ILE A 371 -13.46 2.09 -3.24
CA ILE A 371 -12.73 0.93 -2.72
C ILE A 371 -11.48 1.41 -1.99
N SER A 372 -11.24 0.90 -0.79
CA SER A 372 -10.18 1.36 0.10
C SER A 372 -9.37 0.19 0.66
N LEU A 373 -8.05 0.34 0.65
CA LEU A 373 -7.12 -0.51 1.38
C LEU A 373 -6.54 0.28 2.55
N GLN A 374 -6.71 -0.20 3.77
CA GLN A 374 -6.13 0.38 4.98
C GLN A 374 -5.22 -0.64 5.68
N LEU A 375 -4.06 -0.20 6.11
CA LEU A 375 -3.09 -0.97 6.89
C LEU A 375 -2.94 -0.34 8.27
N ASN A 376 -3.09 -1.13 9.33
CA ASN A 376 -2.89 -0.70 10.71
C ASN A 376 -1.69 -1.45 11.31
N PHE A 377 -0.73 -0.69 11.80
CA PHE A 377 0.42 -1.18 12.57
C PHE A 377 0.23 -0.83 14.05
N PHE A 378 0.09 -1.84 14.90
CA PHE A 378 -0.16 -1.64 16.33
C PHE A 378 1.12 -1.23 17.06
N LEU A 379 1.09 -0.03 17.66
CA LEU A 379 2.16 0.52 18.46
C LEU A 379 2.15 -0.09 19.88
N ASN A 380 0.96 -0.41 20.37
CA ASN A 380 0.71 -1.15 21.60
C ASN A 380 -0.65 -1.86 21.52
N LYS A 381 -1.14 -2.42 22.62
CA LYS A 381 -2.41 -3.15 22.69
C LYS A 381 -3.61 -2.36 22.15
N TYR A 382 -3.58 -1.04 22.26
CA TYR A 382 -4.71 -0.15 21.97
C TYR A 382 -4.46 0.79 20.79
N LEU A 383 -3.27 1.35 20.67
CA LEU A 383 -2.92 2.39 19.70
C LEU A 383 -2.30 1.79 18.43
N TYR A 384 -2.68 2.33 17.30
CA TYR A 384 -2.10 1.95 16.01
C TYR A 384 -1.82 3.17 15.12
N ALA A 385 -0.80 3.06 14.30
CA ALA A 385 -0.58 3.92 13.15
C ALA A 385 -1.32 3.31 11.95
N ALA A 386 -1.96 4.14 11.14
CA ALA A 386 -2.74 3.69 9.99
C ALA A 386 -2.34 4.44 8.72
N GLY A 387 -2.32 3.72 7.60
CA GLY A 387 -2.24 4.26 6.26
C GLY A 387 -3.39 3.71 5.42
N GLN A 388 -4.01 4.57 4.61
CA GLN A 388 -5.11 4.18 3.73
C GLN A 388 -4.90 4.78 2.34
N THR A 389 -5.19 3.99 1.31
CA THR A 389 -5.39 4.46 -0.05
C THR A 389 -6.77 4.07 -0.53
N SER A 390 -7.42 4.95 -1.28
CA SER A 390 -8.79 4.73 -1.77
C SER A 390 -8.94 5.28 -3.18
N PHE A 391 -9.78 4.64 -3.97
CA PHE A 391 -10.12 5.05 -5.34
C PHE A 391 -11.63 4.97 -5.54
N ALA A 392 -12.21 5.97 -6.19
CA ALA A 392 -13.63 5.97 -6.50
C ALA A 392 -13.97 4.82 -7.45
N ASP A 393 -15.11 4.17 -7.19
CA ASP A 393 -15.65 3.10 -8.02
C ASP A 393 -17.05 3.43 -8.53
N PHE A 394 -17.93 4.04 -7.75
CA PHE A 394 -19.28 4.44 -8.17
C PHE A 394 -19.58 5.89 -7.82
N GLY A 395 -20.50 6.49 -8.58
CA GLY A 395 -20.98 7.85 -8.34
C GLY A 395 -20.30 8.90 -9.22
N GLY A 396 -19.82 8.53 -10.41
CA GLY A 396 -19.35 9.44 -11.45
C GLY A 396 -18.10 10.26 -11.06
N ALA A 397 -17.19 9.70 -10.23
CA ALA A 397 -15.98 10.36 -9.77
C ALA A 397 -14.72 9.51 -9.98
N GLY A 398 -14.68 8.71 -11.06
CA GLY A 398 -13.68 7.65 -11.28
C GLY A 398 -12.22 8.06 -11.11
N ALA A 399 -11.86 9.28 -11.46
CA ALA A 399 -10.50 9.79 -11.25
C ALA A 399 -10.20 10.28 -9.82
N TYR A 400 -11.12 10.14 -8.85
CA TYR A 400 -10.84 10.51 -7.46
C TYR A 400 -10.03 9.43 -6.75
N ALA A 401 -8.97 9.88 -6.09
CA ALA A 401 -8.16 9.04 -5.22
C ALA A 401 -7.75 9.78 -3.94
N GLU A 402 -7.46 9.03 -2.89
CA GLU A 402 -6.89 9.56 -1.66
C GLU A 402 -5.76 8.65 -1.12
N GLY A 403 -4.72 9.28 -0.58
CA GLY A 403 -3.65 8.66 0.20
C GLY A 403 -3.53 9.39 1.54
N ILE A 404 -3.91 8.73 2.63
CA ILE A 404 -4.01 9.34 3.95
C ILE A 404 -3.36 8.47 5.01
N VAL A 405 -2.77 9.11 6.02
CA VAL A 405 -2.11 8.46 7.16
C VAL A 405 -2.58 9.07 8.47
N GLY A 406 -2.42 8.37 9.57
CA GLY A 406 -2.77 8.90 10.87
C GLY A 406 -2.67 7.90 12.00
N LEU A 407 -3.39 8.20 13.07
CA LEU A 407 -3.41 7.40 14.28
C LEU A 407 -4.82 6.96 14.62
N GLY A 408 -4.92 5.81 15.26
CA GLY A 408 -6.16 5.30 15.80
C GLY A 408 -5.96 4.58 17.12
N ALA A 409 -7.08 4.36 17.77
CA ALA A 409 -7.16 3.59 19.00
C ALA A 409 -8.29 2.57 18.89
N GLN A 410 -8.11 1.42 19.54
CA GLN A 410 -9.08 0.35 19.62
C GLN A 410 -9.28 -0.08 21.06
N SER A 411 -10.53 -0.34 21.46
CA SER A 411 -10.83 -0.88 22.80
C SER A 411 -10.38 -2.33 22.96
N ASN A 412 -10.38 -2.84 24.17
CA ASN A 412 -10.41 -4.28 24.42
C ASN A 412 -11.65 -4.90 23.73
N GLU A 413 -11.56 -6.17 23.41
CA GLU A 413 -12.69 -6.95 22.94
C GLU A 413 -13.68 -7.20 24.10
N PHE A 414 -14.96 -6.99 23.84
CA PHE A 414 -16.08 -7.23 24.76
C PHE A 414 -17.17 -8.06 24.03
N PHE A 415 -18.30 -8.37 24.65
CA PHE A 415 -19.32 -9.30 24.16
C PHE A 415 -18.71 -10.63 23.65
N ASN A 416 -18.33 -11.47 24.61
CA ASN A 416 -17.69 -12.77 24.37
C ASN A 416 -16.38 -12.65 23.57
N GLU A 417 -15.59 -11.58 23.79
CA GLU A 417 -14.30 -11.32 23.11
C GLU A 417 -14.42 -11.25 21.59
N LYS A 418 -15.55 -10.74 21.10
CA LYS A 418 -15.80 -10.67 19.65
C LYS A 418 -15.95 -9.25 19.11
N THR A 419 -16.26 -8.28 19.97
CA THR A 419 -16.57 -6.91 19.54
C THR A 419 -15.54 -5.94 20.10
N SER A 420 -15.05 -5.01 19.29
CA SER A 420 -14.24 -3.88 19.75
C SER A 420 -14.65 -2.58 19.06
N ILE A 421 -14.48 -1.46 19.75
CA ILE A 421 -14.72 -0.12 19.19
C ILE A 421 -13.38 0.45 18.77
N PHE A 422 -13.36 1.15 17.63
CA PHE A 422 -12.20 1.93 17.20
C PHE A 422 -12.55 3.39 17.00
N VAL A 423 -11.56 4.24 17.18
CA VAL A 423 -11.57 5.66 16.77
C VAL A 423 -10.28 5.94 16.02
N GLN A 424 -10.33 6.76 14.96
CA GLN A 424 -9.12 7.14 14.23
C GLN A 424 -9.27 8.52 13.59
N VAL A 425 -8.13 9.17 13.34
CA VAL A 425 -8.02 10.39 12.56
C VAL A 425 -6.93 10.18 11.52
N LEU A 426 -7.32 10.22 10.26
CA LEU A 426 -6.42 10.13 9.12
C LEU A 426 -6.40 11.46 8.36
N GLY A 427 -5.30 11.78 7.69
CA GLY A 427 -5.19 12.97 6.86
C GLY A 427 -4.09 12.80 5.82
N GLY A 428 -4.19 13.52 4.71
CA GLY A 428 -3.23 13.44 3.62
C GLY A 428 -3.76 14.01 2.32
N ALA A 429 -3.27 13.46 1.21
CA ALA A 429 -3.57 13.94 -0.12
C ALA A 429 -4.81 13.28 -0.71
N ALA A 430 -5.65 14.06 -1.40
CA ALA A 430 -6.82 13.56 -2.12
C ALA A 430 -7.17 14.48 -3.29
N GLY A 431 -7.75 13.92 -4.35
CA GLY A 431 -8.24 14.75 -5.46
C GLY A 431 -8.58 13.96 -6.71
N GLY A 432 -9.04 14.67 -7.73
CA GLY A 432 -9.53 14.09 -8.98
C GLY A 432 -11.05 13.95 -9.03
N GLY A 433 -11.58 13.39 -10.12
CA GLY A 433 -13.01 13.09 -10.29
C GLY A 433 -13.98 14.27 -10.15
N GLY A 434 -13.50 15.54 -10.27
CA GLY A 434 -14.33 16.72 -10.07
C GLY A 434 -14.75 16.95 -8.62
N ILE A 435 -14.16 16.24 -7.65
CA ILE A 435 -14.45 16.43 -6.22
C ILE A 435 -13.74 17.67 -5.69
N SER A 436 -14.46 18.52 -4.98
CA SER A 436 -13.97 19.82 -4.53
C SER A 436 -13.05 19.71 -3.31
N THR A 437 -11.81 19.28 -3.54
CA THR A 437 -10.78 19.09 -2.50
C THR A 437 -9.81 20.28 -2.34
N GLY A 438 -10.01 21.37 -3.14
CA GLY A 438 -9.07 22.49 -3.14
C GLY A 438 -7.71 22.09 -3.67
N GLN A 439 -6.67 22.21 -2.84
CA GLN A 439 -5.31 21.78 -3.19
C GLN A 439 -5.01 20.33 -2.80
N GLY A 440 -5.99 19.59 -2.30
CA GLY A 440 -5.90 18.17 -2.06
C GLY A 440 -5.63 17.74 -0.62
N LEU A 441 -5.49 18.66 0.35
CA LEU A 441 -5.32 18.26 1.75
C LEU A 441 -6.66 17.95 2.40
N ILE A 442 -6.84 16.71 2.89
CA ILE A 442 -8.05 16.27 3.62
C ILE A 442 -7.73 15.77 5.02
N VAL A 443 -8.75 15.80 5.89
CA VAL A 443 -8.77 15.17 7.22
C VAL A 443 -10.03 14.33 7.35
N LYS A 444 -9.90 13.12 7.92
CA LYS A 444 -10.93 12.06 7.95
C LYS A 444 -11.00 11.41 9.33
N PRO A 445 -11.63 12.05 10.35
CA PRO A 445 -11.96 11.40 11.63
C PRO A 445 -13.05 10.35 11.44
N SER A 446 -12.94 9.22 12.12
CA SER A 446 -13.94 8.16 12.11
C SER A 446 -13.98 7.35 13.40
N ILE A 447 -15.15 6.78 13.67
CA ILE A 447 -15.43 5.86 14.76
C ILE A 447 -16.18 4.65 14.22
N GLY A 448 -16.04 3.51 14.86
CA GLY A 448 -16.79 2.33 14.43
C GLY A 448 -16.55 1.11 15.32
N VAL A 449 -17.01 -0.01 14.81
CA VAL A 449 -17.03 -1.30 15.50
C VAL A 449 -16.35 -2.35 14.62
N ASN A 450 -15.53 -3.17 15.24
CA ASN A 450 -15.03 -4.40 14.64
C ASN A 450 -15.74 -5.59 15.29
N GLN A 451 -16.28 -6.49 14.46
CA GLN A 451 -16.91 -7.74 14.88
C GLN A 451 -16.07 -8.92 14.40
N LYS A 452 -15.49 -9.66 15.31
CA LYS A 452 -14.67 -10.85 15.01
C LYS A 452 -15.55 -11.95 14.42
N LEU A 453 -15.20 -12.43 13.25
CA LEU A 453 -15.83 -13.57 12.55
C LEU A 453 -15.04 -14.85 12.81
N THR A 454 -13.72 -14.79 12.69
CA THR A 454 -12.77 -15.87 12.99
C THR A 454 -11.59 -15.32 13.78
N ASN A 455 -10.62 -16.15 14.13
CA ASN A 455 -9.39 -15.67 14.81
C ASN A 455 -8.57 -14.67 13.98
N LYS A 456 -8.72 -14.68 12.66
CA LYS A 456 -7.99 -13.82 11.73
C LYS A 456 -8.86 -12.79 11.03
N LEU A 457 -10.17 -13.02 10.89
CA LEU A 457 -11.09 -12.18 10.12
C LEU A 457 -12.07 -11.45 11.03
N SER A 458 -12.32 -10.17 10.75
CA SER A 458 -13.35 -9.37 11.39
C SER A 458 -14.12 -8.55 10.36
N LEU A 459 -15.40 -8.33 10.61
CA LEU A 459 -16.21 -7.32 9.94
C LEU A 459 -15.94 -5.97 10.59
N ARG A 460 -15.77 -4.92 9.79
CA ARG A 460 -15.57 -3.54 10.25
C ARG A 460 -16.67 -2.64 9.72
N LEU A 461 -17.33 -1.93 10.62
CA LEU A 461 -18.34 -0.92 10.32
C LEU A 461 -17.91 0.41 10.94
N GLY A 462 -18.05 1.50 10.20
CA GLY A 462 -17.67 2.80 10.72
C GLY A 462 -18.44 3.94 10.09
N ALA A 463 -18.47 5.04 10.83
CA ALA A 463 -18.97 6.32 10.39
C ALA A 463 -17.97 7.42 10.74
N GLY A 464 -17.99 8.49 9.99
CA GLY A 464 -17.06 9.59 10.21
C GLY A 464 -17.39 10.80 9.36
N TYR A 465 -16.40 11.63 9.22
CA TYR A 465 -16.51 12.88 8.48
C TYR A 465 -15.24 13.09 7.65
N VAL A 466 -15.38 13.62 6.45
CA VAL A 466 -14.26 14.05 5.61
C VAL A 466 -14.35 15.56 5.41
N LYS A 467 -13.21 16.24 5.53
CA LYS A 467 -13.12 17.69 5.28
C LYS A 467 -11.86 18.01 4.49
N ALA A 468 -12.02 18.73 3.39
CA ALA A 468 -10.93 19.27 2.61
C ALA A 468 -10.53 20.67 3.07
N LYS A 469 -9.23 20.97 3.02
CA LYS A 469 -8.70 22.32 3.25
C LYS A 469 -8.77 23.12 1.94
N GLY A 470 -9.56 24.20 1.94
CA GLY A 470 -9.69 25.08 0.77
C GLY A 470 -10.55 24.54 -0.36
N GLY A 471 -11.28 23.45 -0.13
CA GLY A 471 -12.33 22.92 -0.99
C GLY A 471 -13.67 22.88 -0.29
N ASN A 472 -14.72 22.52 -1.02
CA ASN A 472 -16.10 22.41 -0.50
C ASN A 472 -16.41 21.01 0.06
N LEU A 473 -15.54 20.02 -0.13
CA LEU A 473 -15.72 18.68 0.42
C LEU A 473 -15.77 18.73 1.95
N SER A 474 -16.95 18.47 2.52
CA SER A 474 -17.25 18.57 3.95
C SER A 474 -18.46 17.68 4.22
N ASN A 475 -18.25 16.35 4.28
CA ASN A 475 -19.33 15.37 4.14
C ASN A 475 -19.22 14.24 5.16
N THR A 476 -20.38 13.70 5.54
CA THR A 476 -20.45 12.46 6.31
C THR A 476 -19.95 11.30 5.48
N GLN A 477 -19.18 10.41 6.10
CA GLN A 477 -18.74 9.16 5.50
C GLN A 477 -19.21 7.95 6.30
N LEU A 478 -19.54 6.88 5.58
CA LEU A 478 -19.82 5.55 6.13
C LEU A 478 -18.83 4.56 5.53
N ASN A 479 -18.51 3.50 6.26
CA ASN A 479 -17.68 2.43 5.70
C ASN A 479 -18.11 1.05 6.20
N LEU A 480 -17.92 0.07 5.31
CA LEU A 480 -18.09 -1.35 5.57
C LEU A 480 -16.89 -2.09 5.00
N GLY A 481 -16.28 -2.97 5.77
CA GLY A 481 -15.12 -3.71 5.31
C GLY A 481 -14.86 -5.00 6.06
N ILE A 482 -13.89 -5.73 5.53
CA ILE A 482 -13.34 -6.94 6.15
C ILE A 482 -11.90 -6.66 6.52
N SER A 483 -11.52 -7.03 7.75
CA SER A 483 -10.14 -6.95 8.21
C SER A 483 -9.54 -8.33 8.40
N TYR A 484 -8.26 -8.46 8.03
CA TYR A 484 -7.40 -9.61 8.29
C TYR A 484 -6.33 -9.22 9.30
N ARG A 485 -6.23 -9.96 10.41
CA ARG A 485 -5.40 -9.62 11.57
C ARG A 485 -4.41 -10.73 11.88
N PHE A 486 -3.17 -10.35 12.18
CA PHE A 486 -2.13 -11.28 12.64
C PHE A 486 -1.08 -10.52 13.45
N THR A 487 -0.15 -11.28 14.04
CA THR A 487 1.08 -10.72 14.60
C THR A 487 2.28 -11.30 13.88
N PHE A 488 3.38 -10.58 13.93
CA PHE A 488 4.70 -11.04 13.52
C PHE A 488 5.71 -10.77 14.63
N LEU A 489 6.76 -11.57 14.70
CA LEU A 489 7.86 -11.33 15.62
C LEU A 489 8.68 -10.15 15.12
N SER A 490 8.89 -9.15 15.94
CA SER A 490 9.83 -8.04 15.73
C SER A 490 10.90 -8.11 16.80
N VAL A 491 12.16 -8.06 16.42
CA VAL A 491 13.28 -8.09 17.37
C VAL A 491 13.84 -6.69 17.56
N LYS A 492 14.32 -6.43 18.78
CA LYS A 492 14.88 -5.15 19.18
C LYS A 492 16.39 -5.25 19.25
N ASN A 493 17.06 -4.32 18.59
CA ASN A 493 18.51 -4.17 18.66
C ASN A 493 18.94 -3.66 20.04
N LEU A 494 20.08 -4.15 20.54
CA LEU A 494 20.76 -3.66 21.74
C LEU A 494 21.19 -2.21 21.60
#